data_2ebf7aa631b8f94b2228f2a092274bd0
#
_entry.id   2ebf7aa631b8f94b2228f2a092274bd0
#
_cell.length_a   1.000
_cell.length_b   1.000
_cell.length_c   1.000
_cell.angle_alpha   90.00
_cell.angle_beta   90.00
_cell.angle_gamma   90.00
#
_symmetry.space_group_name_H-M   'P 1'
#
loop_
_entity.id
_entity.type
_entity.pdbx_description
1 polymer ?
#
loop_
_entity_poly.entity_id
_entity_poly.type
_entity_poly.pdbx_seq_one_letter_code
_entity_poly.pdbx_strand_id
1 'polypeptide(L)'
;MLKIGFIGLGLMGQGMAENLIKHKFPLTIMAHRNRAPVEALRELGADEVGTPAEVASQSDLVFVCVSTSEQMENITLGAEGLLAGANPGLIIVDCSTSLPQSTQRLSAKIEAAGCHLLDAPLARTPKEAREGRLNVMVGGSQKVVDQAWPAIEAFAENIFHVGELGSAHKLKLINNYLSLGAAALAAEAAAMAANMEVDQRKLYEVCSQGGANSAMFNAVMPWVLEADETRLRFSLGNAGKDMGYLSETIAASGFESMMLPALREVLKQAENTLGNDQYVPRLYDASMLRKKQDQ
;
A
#
# COMPACT_ATOMS: atom_id res chain seq x y z
N MET A 1 -20.37 18.78 8.91
CA MET A 1 -19.95 17.40 8.57
C MET A 1 -18.71 17.54 7.72
N LEU A 2 -17.66 16.77 7.98
CA LEU A 2 -16.38 16.83 7.28
C LEU A 2 -16.58 16.45 5.80
N LYS A 3 -16.15 17.30 4.87
CA LYS A 3 -16.20 17.05 3.43
C LYS A 3 -14.91 16.35 3.03
N ILE A 4 -15.04 15.21 2.38
CA ILE A 4 -13.90 14.35 2.04
C ILE A 4 -13.64 14.40 0.54
N GLY A 5 -12.37 14.58 0.17
CA GLY A 5 -11.85 14.30 -1.16
C GLY A 5 -11.19 12.93 -1.21
N PHE A 6 -11.24 12.26 -2.35
CA PHE A 6 -10.53 10.99 -2.52
C PHE A 6 -9.88 10.89 -3.92
N ILE A 7 -8.57 10.67 -3.93
CA ILE A 7 -7.78 10.48 -5.15
C ILE A 7 -7.08 9.13 -5.12
N GLY A 8 -7.23 8.36 -6.19
CA GLY A 8 -6.63 7.03 -6.31
C GLY A 8 -7.60 5.89 -6.02
N LEU A 9 -8.57 5.68 -6.91
CA LEU A 9 -9.62 4.67 -6.82
C LEU A 9 -9.17 3.31 -7.39
N GLY A 10 -7.99 2.86 -6.95
CA GLY A 10 -7.46 1.52 -7.25
C GLY A 10 -8.07 0.44 -6.37
N LEU A 11 -7.39 -0.73 -6.30
CA LEU A 11 -7.87 -1.90 -5.55
C LEU A 11 -8.20 -1.60 -4.08
N MET A 12 -7.39 -0.75 -3.43
CA MET A 12 -7.60 -0.35 -2.04
C MET A 12 -8.56 0.85 -1.92
N GLY A 13 -8.28 1.91 -2.70
CA GLY A 13 -8.98 3.18 -2.58
C GLY A 13 -10.47 3.12 -2.90
N GLN A 14 -10.89 2.26 -3.82
CA GLN A 14 -12.33 2.08 -4.10
C GLN A 14 -13.08 1.62 -2.85
N GLY A 15 -12.58 0.58 -2.16
CA GLY A 15 -13.22 0.07 -0.93
C GLY A 15 -13.24 1.09 0.21
N MET A 16 -12.17 1.90 0.34
CA MET A 16 -12.12 3.00 1.32
C MET A 16 -13.18 4.06 1.01
N ALA A 17 -13.27 4.50 -0.25
CA ALA A 17 -14.24 5.50 -0.71
C ALA A 17 -15.69 5.03 -0.52
N GLU A 18 -15.99 3.76 -0.83
CA GLU A 18 -17.31 3.16 -0.59
C GLU A 18 -17.70 3.22 0.91
N ASN A 19 -16.75 2.93 1.81
CA ASN A 19 -17.01 2.98 3.25
C ASN A 19 -17.20 4.42 3.75
N LEU A 20 -16.50 5.40 3.23
CA LEU A 20 -16.74 6.81 3.55
C LEU A 20 -18.19 7.22 3.21
N ILE A 21 -18.70 6.84 2.04
CA ILE A 21 -20.10 7.10 1.65
C ILE A 21 -21.07 6.37 2.58
N LYS A 22 -20.82 5.09 2.91
CA LYS A 22 -21.66 4.32 3.86
C LYS A 22 -21.77 5.00 5.22
N HIS A 23 -20.68 5.65 5.67
CA HIS A 23 -20.64 6.44 6.91
C HIS A 23 -21.14 7.87 6.74
N LYS A 24 -21.77 8.19 5.58
CA LYS A 24 -22.45 9.46 5.30
C LYS A 24 -21.52 10.67 5.14
N PHE A 25 -20.23 10.48 4.89
CA PHE A 25 -19.38 11.60 4.52
C PHE A 25 -19.70 12.06 3.09
N PRO A 26 -19.91 13.38 2.86
CA PRO A 26 -19.90 13.94 1.50
C PRO A 26 -18.56 13.65 0.85
N LEU A 27 -18.57 13.06 -0.35
CA LEU A 27 -17.37 12.57 -1.02
C LEU A 27 -17.21 13.18 -2.39
N THR A 28 -16.07 13.85 -2.61
CA THR A 28 -15.63 14.35 -3.92
C THR A 28 -14.51 13.46 -4.45
N ILE A 29 -14.66 12.96 -5.67
CA ILE A 29 -13.70 12.05 -6.30
C ILE A 29 -13.27 12.59 -7.67
N MET A 30 -12.14 12.08 -8.18
CA MET A 30 -11.76 12.31 -9.56
C MET A 30 -11.44 10.99 -10.28
N ALA A 31 -11.74 10.98 -11.60
CA ALA A 31 -11.37 9.88 -12.46
C ALA A 31 -9.87 9.92 -12.81
N HIS A 32 -9.30 8.74 -13.04
CA HIS A 32 -8.04 8.59 -13.74
C HIS A 32 -8.27 7.73 -15.00
N ARG A 33 -7.49 6.69 -15.24
CA ARG A 33 -7.62 5.84 -16.44
C ARG A 33 -8.82 4.91 -16.40
N ASN A 34 -9.14 4.34 -15.26
CA ASN A 34 -10.25 3.41 -15.09
C ASN A 34 -11.49 4.16 -14.60
N ARG A 35 -12.55 4.12 -15.40
CA ARG A 35 -13.83 4.79 -15.11
C ARG A 35 -14.76 3.98 -14.20
N ALA A 36 -14.66 2.66 -14.22
CA ALA A 36 -15.62 1.80 -13.52
C ALA A 36 -15.75 2.08 -12.01
N PRO A 37 -14.65 2.30 -11.23
CA PRO A 37 -14.79 2.68 -9.82
C PRO A 37 -15.48 4.04 -9.63
N VAL A 38 -15.24 4.98 -10.53
CA VAL A 38 -15.85 6.33 -10.46
C VAL A 38 -17.35 6.24 -10.67
N GLU A 39 -17.80 5.52 -11.68
CA GLU A 39 -19.21 5.33 -12.00
C GLU A 39 -19.95 4.66 -10.84
N ALA A 40 -19.36 3.58 -10.25
CA ALA A 40 -19.92 2.91 -9.09
C ALA A 40 -20.05 3.85 -7.87
N LEU A 41 -19.05 4.70 -7.61
CA LEU A 41 -19.10 5.65 -6.48
C LEU A 41 -20.10 6.80 -6.73
N ARG A 42 -20.26 7.24 -7.96
CA ARG A 42 -21.28 8.25 -8.34
C ARG A 42 -22.70 7.71 -8.11
N GLU A 43 -22.94 6.46 -8.46
CA GLU A 43 -24.22 5.79 -8.16
C GLU A 43 -24.51 5.74 -6.65
N LEU A 44 -23.46 5.71 -5.82
CA LEU A 44 -23.57 5.76 -4.37
C LEU A 44 -23.65 7.20 -3.81
N GLY A 45 -23.54 8.23 -4.69
CA GLY A 45 -23.71 9.63 -4.30
C GLY A 45 -22.43 10.44 -4.17
N ALA A 46 -21.29 9.98 -4.71
CA ALA A 46 -20.08 10.80 -4.80
C ALA A 46 -20.17 11.84 -5.91
N ASP A 47 -19.62 13.02 -5.67
CA ASP A 47 -19.44 14.09 -6.65
C ASP A 47 -18.14 13.89 -7.43
N GLU A 48 -18.17 13.96 -8.75
CA GLU A 48 -16.99 13.84 -9.60
C GLU A 48 -16.51 15.21 -10.08
N VAL A 49 -15.18 15.43 -9.99
CA VAL A 49 -14.51 16.62 -10.52
C VAL A 49 -13.32 16.23 -11.42
N GLY A 50 -12.75 17.19 -12.14
CA GLY A 50 -11.75 16.94 -13.19
C GLY A 50 -10.30 16.96 -12.70
N THR A 51 -9.99 17.69 -11.63
CA THR A 51 -8.61 17.95 -11.20
C THR A 51 -8.41 17.77 -9.70
N PRO A 52 -7.17 17.50 -9.24
CA PRO A 52 -6.85 17.49 -7.82
C PRO A 52 -7.16 18.83 -7.12
N ALA A 53 -6.97 19.95 -7.81
CA ALA A 53 -7.28 21.28 -7.30
C ALA A 53 -8.79 21.44 -7.00
N GLU A 54 -9.66 20.95 -7.88
CA GLU A 54 -11.11 20.95 -7.65
C GLU A 54 -11.50 20.03 -6.50
N VAL A 55 -10.85 18.85 -6.35
CA VAL A 55 -11.05 17.99 -5.16
C VAL A 55 -10.70 18.75 -3.90
N ALA A 56 -9.53 19.40 -3.86
CA ALA A 56 -9.07 20.16 -2.69
C ALA A 56 -10.01 21.33 -2.34
N SER A 57 -10.48 22.08 -3.35
CA SER A 57 -11.34 23.25 -3.13
C SER A 57 -12.70 22.91 -2.51
N GLN A 58 -13.16 21.67 -2.65
CA GLN A 58 -14.45 21.19 -2.14
C GLN A 58 -14.33 20.36 -0.86
N SER A 59 -13.10 20.18 -0.33
CA SER A 59 -12.82 19.26 0.77
C SER A 59 -12.20 19.94 1.98
N ASP A 60 -12.49 19.41 3.16
CA ASP A 60 -11.80 19.71 4.41
C ASP A 60 -10.62 18.73 4.63
N LEU A 61 -10.73 17.51 4.08
CA LEU A 61 -9.74 16.44 4.16
C LEU A 61 -9.70 15.68 2.83
N VAL A 62 -8.49 15.38 2.32
CA VAL A 62 -8.30 14.61 1.09
C VAL A 62 -7.44 13.38 1.36
N PHE A 63 -8.01 12.20 1.12
CA PHE A 63 -7.25 10.96 1.06
C PHE A 63 -6.61 10.78 -0.32
N VAL A 64 -5.33 10.41 -0.34
CA VAL A 64 -4.61 10.05 -1.56
C VAL A 64 -4.08 8.62 -1.42
N CYS A 65 -4.43 7.74 -2.36
CA CYS A 65 -4.00 6.34 -2.36
C CYS A 65 -3.47 5.95 -3.74
N VAL A 66 -2.19 6.18 -3.96
CA VAL A 66 -1.51 6.00 -5.26
C VAL A 66 -0.31 5.05 -5.16
N SER A 67 0.32 4.76 -6.29
CA SER A 67 1.33 3.70 -6.33
C SER A 67 2.73 4.18 -5.96
N THR A 68 3.06 5.45 -6.20
CA THR A 68 4.44 5.97 -6.02
C THR A 68 4.47 7.34 -5.36
N SER A 69 5.60 7.65 -4.70
CA SER A 69 5.86 8.98 -4.14
C SER A 69 5.85 10.08 -5.20
N GLU A 70 6.33 9.80 -6.42
CA GLU A 70 6.30 10.74 -7.54
C GLU A 70 4.86 11.11 -7.92
N GLN A 71 3.95 10.13 -7.97
CA GLN A 71 2.53 10.40 -8.20
C GLN A 71 1.94 11.27 -7.09
N MET A 72 2.29 11.01 -5.82
CA MET A 72 1.86 11.83 -4.69
C MET A 72 2.39 13.27 -4.81
N GLU A 73 3.67 13.44 -5.18
CA GLU A 73 4.27 14.76 -5.41
C GLU A 73 3.55 15.50 -6.55
N ASN A 74 3.29 14.84 -7.68
CA ASN A 74 2.60 15.43 -8.83
C ASN A 74 1.15 15.81 -8.53
N ILE A 75 0.40 14.96 -7.81
CA ILE A 75 -0.98 15.25 -7.37
C ILE A 75 -1.01 16.43 -6.42
N THR A 76 0.00 16.59 -5.58
CA THR A 76 0.05 17.66 -4.58
C THR A 76 0.53 18.98 -5.18
N LEU A 77 1.60 18.96 -5.99
CA LEU A 77 2.37 20.13 -6.41
C LEU A 77 2.19 20.50 -7.89
N GLY A 78 1.53 19.68 -8.69
CA GLY A 78 1.28 19.95 -10.10
C GLY A 78 0.53 21.26 -10.33
N ALA A 79 0.50 21.77 -11.56
CA ALA A 79 -0.18 23.04 -11.89
C ALA A 79 -1.66 23.05 -11.50
N GLU A 80 -2.34 21.90 -11.61
CA GLU A 80 -3.72 21.65 -11.14
C GLU A 80 -3.73 20.70 -9.93
N GLY A 81 -2.64 20.70 -9.14
CA GLY A 81 -2.47 19.87 -7.96
C GLY A 81 -3.29 20.34 -6.78
N LEU A 82 -3.31 19.53 -5.71
CA LEU A 82 -4.08 19.83 -4.49
C LEU A 82 -3.82 21.23 -3.95
N LEU A 83 -2.55 21.66 -3.92
CA LEU A 83 -2.21 22.98 -3.35
C LEU A 83 -2.72 24.16 -4.20
N ALA A 84 -2.99 23.97 -5.49
CA ALA A 84 -3.56 25.01 -6.34
C ALA A 84 -5.02 25.33 -6.00
N GLY A 85 -5.76 24.38 -5.41
CA GLY A 85 -7.15 24.57 -4.98
C GLY A 85 -7.37 24.50 -3.47
N ALA A 86 -6.30 24.34 -2.69
CA ALA A 86 -6.40 24.12 -1.25
C ALA A 86 -6.85 25.38 -0.50
N ASN A 87 -7.83 25.21 0.38
CA ASN A 87 -8.14 26.19 1.39
C ASN A 87 -7.21 26.02 2.60
N PRO A 88 -6.84 27.09 3.32
CA PRO A 88 -6.08 26.99 4.56
C PRO A 88 -6.76 26.04 5.55
N GLY A 89 -5.98 25.15 6.16
CA GLY A 89 -6.48 24.12 7.07
C GLY A 89 -6.83 22.78 6.40
N LEU A 90 -6.75 22.65 5.07
CA LEU A 90 -6.94 21.37 4.39
C LEU A 90 -5.98 20.32 4.96
N ILE A 91 -6.51 19.14 5.27
CA ILE A 91 -5.71 17.99 5.69
C ILE A 91 -5.54 17.03 4.50
N ILE A 92 -4.31 16.79 4.09
CA ILE A 92 -3.96 15.80 3.08
C ILE A 92 -3.49 14.54 3.81
N VAL A 93 -4.08 13.38 3.50
CA VAL A 93 -3.77 12.08 4.11
C VAL A 93 -3.20 11.15 3.03
N ASP A 94 -1.89 10.93 3.07
CA ASP A 94 -1.21 10.00 2.15
C ASP A 94 -1.36 8.55 2.65
N CYS A 95 -2.29 7.82 2.05
CA CYS A 95 -2.53 6.40 2.31
C CYS A 95 -1.65 5.48 1.43
N SER A 96 -0.77 6.02 0.63
CA SER A 96 0.15 5.28 -0.22
C SER A 96 1.27 4.61 0.58
N THR A 97 2.06 3.77 -0.05
CA THR A 97 3.38 3.40 0.46
C THR A 97 4.41 4.32 -0.19
N SER A 98 4.84 5.33 0.56
CA SER A 98 5.69 6.41 0.08
C SER A 98 7.09 6.39 0.70
N LEU A 99 8.04 7.01 0.01
CA LEU A 99 9.39 7.26 0.52
C LEU A 99 9.31 8.33 1.63
N PRO A 100 9.78 8.06 2.86
CA PRO A 100 9.68 9.02 3.97
C PRO A 100 10.34 10.37 3.70
N GLN A 101 11.41 10.40 2.92
CA GLN A 101 12.07 11.63 2.50
C GLN A 101 11.19 12.48 1.55
N SER A 102 10.39 11.84 0.69
CA SER A 102 9.39 12.53 -0.13
C SER A 102 8.30 13.15 0.75
N THR A 103 7.80 12.41 1.74
CA THR A 103 6.82 12.90 2.73
C THR A 103 7.32 14.16 3.44
N GLN A 104 8.58 14.18 3.87
CA GLN A 104 9.19 15.35 4.51
C GLN A 104 9.30 16.55 3.57
N ARG A 105 9.70 16.33 2.31
CA ARG A 105 9.76 17.42 1.30
C ARG A 105 8.40 18.01 0.99
N LEU A 106 7.37 17.16 0.90
CA LEU A 106 5.98 17.58 0.68
C LEU A 106 5.45 18.39 1.85
N SER A 107 5.71 17.94 3.08
CA SER A 107 5.25 18.63 4.31
C SER A 107 5.62 20.09 4.33
N ALA A 108 6.87 20.43 4.05
CA ALA A 108 7.33 21.81 4.07
C ALA A 108 6.54 22.72 3.10
N LYS A 109 6.15 22.21 1.93
CA LYS A 109 5.36 22.96 0.94
C LYS A 109 3.87 23.03 1.31
N ILE A 110 3.33 21.96 1.87
CA ILE A 110 1.94 21.90 2.34
C ILE A 110 1.73 22.83 3.52
N GLU A 111 2.65 22.84 4.49
CA GLU A 111 2.62 23.73 5.65
C GLU A 111 2.76 25.21 5.24
N ALA A 112 3.63 25.52 4.27
CA ALA A 112 3.76 26.88 3.73
C ALA A 112 2.46 27.38 3.06
N ALA A 113 1.59 26.49 2.60
CA ALA A 113 0.25 26.80 2.08
C ALA A 113 -0.82 26.87 3.19
N GLY A 114 -0.45 26.73 4.47
CA GLY A 114 -1.38 26.72 5.61
C GLY A 114 -2.21 25.42 5.71
N CYS A 115 -1.74 24.34 5.10
CA CYS A 115 -2.38 23.02 5.09
C CYS A 115 -1.60 22.01 5.96
N HIS A 116 -2.14 20.82 6.12
CA HIS A 116 -1.54 19.75 6.93
C HIS A 116 -1.35 18.46 6.14
N LEU A 117 -0.30 17.71 6.47
CA LEU A 117 -0.05 16.39 5.91
C LEU A 117 -0.04 15.32 7.02
N LEU A 118 -0.68 14.20 6.75
CA LEU A 118 -0.54 12.95 7.51
C LEU A 118 -0.05 11.85 6.57
N ASP A 119 0.81 10.99 7.05
CA ASP A 119 1.12 9.71 6.40
C ASP A 119 0.29 8.61 7.08
N ALA A 120 -0.52 7.91 6.26
CA ALA A 120 -1.49 6.94 6.77
C ALA A 120 -1.52 5.64 5.93
N PRO A 121 -0.35 4.99 5.71
CA PRO A 121 -0.29 3.78 4.91
C PRO A 121 -1.09 2.62 5.50
N LEU A 122 -1.54 1.76 4.61
CA LEU A 122 -2.50 0.69 4.86
C LEU A 122 -1.82 -0.67 4.99
N ALA A 123 -2.40 -1.55 5.80
CA ALA A 123 -2.12 -2.98 5.79
C ALA A 123 -3.43 -3.77 5.64
N ARG A 124 -3.32 -5.06 5.30
CA ARG A 124 -4.37 -5.98 4.84
C ARG A 124 -4.62 -5.87 3.32
N THR A 125 -5.71 -6.45 2.83
CA THR A 125 -5.97 -6.70 1.42
C THR A 125 -7.15 -5.88 0.89
N PRO A 126 -7.39 -5.86 -0.44
CA PRO A 126 -8.57 -5.21 -1.01
C PRO A 126 -9.91 -5.73 -0.48
N LYS A 127 -9.95 -6.97 0.01
CA LYS A 127 -11.15 -7.52 0.65
C LYS A 127 -11.47 -6.75 1.93
N GLU A 128 -10.50 -6.62 2.83
CA GLU A 128 -10.69 -5.87 4.06
C GLU A 128 -10.92 -4.37 3.81
N ALA A 129 -10.37 -3.81 2.72
CA ALA A 129 -10.69 -2.43 2.33
C ALA A 129 -12.18 -2.23 2.05
N ARG A 130 -12.83 -3.16 1.33
CA ARG A 130 -14.28 -3.13 1.07
C ARG A 130 -15.12 -3.39 2.32
N GLU A 131 -14.61 -4.23 3.23
CA GLU A 131 -15.29 -4.58 4.49
C GLU A 131 -15.12 -3.51 5.58
N GLY A 132 -14.34 -2.44 5.36
CA GLY A 132 -14.06 -1.41 6.36
C GLY A 132 -13.15 -1.91 7.50
N ARG A 133 -12.27 -2.87 7.23
CA ARG A 133 -11.46 -3.56 8.24
C ARG A 133 -9.95 -3.44 7.98
N LEU A 134 -9.50 -2.32 7.44
CA LEU A 134 -8.07 -2.09 7.24
C LEU A 134 -7.34 -1.87 8.58
N ASN A 135 -6.05 -2.14 8.58
CA ASN A 135 -5.12 -1.61 9.58
C ASN A 135 -4.46 -0.37 8.99
N VAL A 136 -4.56 0.74 9.71
CA VAL A 136 -3.99 2.03 9.29
C VAL A 136 -2.95 2.48 10.31
N MET A 137 -1.73 2.71 9.85
CA MET A 137 -0.70 3.36 10.65
C MET A 137 -0.75 4.85 10.35
N VAL A 138 -0.82 5.73 11.34
CA VAL A 138 -0.92 7.17 11.14
C VAL A 138 0.28 7.87 11.76
N GLY A 139 0.96 8.69 10.97
CA GLY A 139 2.02 9.60 11.40
C GLY A 139 1.61 11.06 11.23
N GLY A 140 1.95 11.88 12.21
CA GLY A 140 1.67 13.31 12.22
C GLY A 140 1.32 13.85 13.60
N SER A 141 1.12 15.16 13.72
CA SER A 141 0.79 15.76 15.00
C SER A 141 -0.57 15.28 15.53
N GLN A 142 -0.65 14.99 16.83
CA GLN A 142 -1.86 14.47 17.48
C GLN A 142 -3.10 15.29 17.12
N LYS A 143 -2.99 16.61 17.15
CA LYS A 143 -4.09 17.52 16.84
C LYS A 143 -4.68 17.31 15.43
N VAL A 144 -3.83 17.08 14.43
CA VAL A 144 -4.27 16.85 13.04
C VAL A 144 -4.81 15.42 12.89
N VAL A 145 -4.17 14.45 13.55
CA VAL A 145 -4.64 13.07 13.61
C VAL A 145 -6.04 12.99 14.18
N ASP A 146 -6.34 13.67 15.31
CA ASP A 146 -7.66 13.68 15.93
C ASP A 146 -8.76 14.22 14.98
N GLN A 147 -8.42 15.19 14.13
CA GLN A 147 -9.36 15.73 13.14
C GLN A 147 -9.66 14.75 12.00
N ALA A 148 -8.67 13.96 11.58
CA ALA A 148 -8.81 12.95 10.52
C ALA A 148 -9.41 11.63 11.02
N TRP A 149 -9.31 11.38 12.32
CA TRP A 149 -9.65 10.09 12.94
C TRP A 149 -11.05 9.57 12.58
N PRO A 150 -12.14 10.38 12.69
CA PRO A 150 -13.48 9.91 12.38
C PRO A 150 -13.66 9.44 10.93
N ALA A 151 -12.90 10.03 9.99
CA ALA A 151 -12.93 9.62 8.59
C ALA A 151 -12.11 8.35 8.36
N ILE A 152 -11.01 8.15 9.08
CA ILE A 152 -10.20 6.93 9.01
C ILE A 152 -10.97 5.74 9.61
N GLU A 153 -11.72 5.93 10.70
CA GLU A 153 -12.58 4.91 11.30
C GLU A 153 -13.63 4.33 10.33
N ALA A 154 -14.03 5.09 9.31
CA ALA A 154 -15.01 4.62 8.34
C ALA A 154 -14.52 3.38 7.55
N PHE A 155 -13.22 3.21 7.38
CA PHE A 155 -12.65 2.11 6.59
C PHE A 155 -11.58 1.27 7.33
N ALA A 156 -11.34 1.56 8.61
CA ALA A 156 -10.32 0.89 9.41
C ALA A 156 -10.92 0.15 10.61
N GLU A 157 -10.43 -1.06 10.86
CA GLU A 157 -10.69 -1.83 12.09
C GLU A 157 -9.69 -1.47 13.20
N ASN A 158 -8.44 -1.23 12.80
CA ASN A 158 -7.39 -0.83 13.74
C ASN A 158 -6.66 0.40 13.21
N ILE A 159 -6.53 1.42 14.04
CA ILE A 159 -5.80 2.65 13.74
C ILE A 159 -4.68 2.80 14.78
N PHE A 160 -3.45 2.97 14.31
CA PHE A 160 -2.27 3.11 15.16
C PHE A 160 -1.63 4.47 14.89
N HIS A 161 -1.74 5.41 15.84
CA HIS A 161 -0.89 6.61 15.81
C HIS A 161 0.52 6.23 16.22
N VAL A 162 1.47 6.28 15.29
CA VAL A 162 2.80 5.68 15.44
C VAL A 162 3.92 6.71 15.61
N GLY A 163 3.57 7.99 15.72
CA GLY A 163 4.50 9.08 15.97
C GLY A 163 4.35 10.25 15.01
N GLU A 164 5.41 11.04 14.89
CA GLU A 164 5.46 12.21 14.03
C GLU A 164 5.37 11.85 12.53
N LEU A 165 5.13 12.85 11.69
CA LEU A 165 5.02 12.70 10.24
C LEU A 165 6.22 11.94 9.65
N GLY A 166 5.92 10.98 8.80
CA GLY A 166 6.88 10.05 8.18
C GLY A 166 7.15 8.78 8.99
N SER A 167 6.70 8.70 10.26
CA SER A 167 6.87 7.51 11.09
C SER A 167 6.03 6.34 10.57
N ALA A 168 4.85 6.60 10.05
CA ALA A 168 3.99 5.56 9.52
C ALA A 168 4.53 4.98 8.20
N HIS A 169 5.05 5.80 7.30
CA HIS A 169 5.72 5.31 6.08
C HIS A 169 6.96 4.47 6.41
N LYS A 170 7.79 4.89 7.39
CA LYS A 170 8.92 4.07 7.85
C LYS A 170 8.47 2.73 8.38
N LEU A 171 7.46 2.72 9.26
CA LEU A 171 6.92 1.49 9.84
C LEU A 171 6.29 0.59 8.77
N LYS A 172 5.58 1.17 7.79
CA LYS A 172 5.01 0.45 6.66
C LYS A 172 6.07 -0.27 5.84
N LEU A 173 7.19 0.39 5.54
CA LEU A 173 8.29 -0.21 4.79
C LEU A 173 8.92 -1.38 5.56
N ILE A 174 9.10 -1.25 6.89
CA ILE A 174 9.59 -2.33 7.76
C ILE A 174 8.58 -3.48 7.81
N ASN A 175 7.27 -3.18 7.96
CA ASN A 175 6.21 -4.19 7.91
C ASN A 175 6.22 -4.96 6.57
N ASN A 176 6.39 -4.26 5.46
CA ASN A 176 6.45 -4.90 4.13
C ASN A 176 7.74 -5.73 3.97
N TYR A 177 8.86 -5.30 4.54
CA TYR A 177 10.09 -6.10 4.58
C TYR A 177 9.87 -7.44 5.30
N LEU A 178 9.24 -7.43 6.47
CA LEU A 178 8.92 -8.66 7.21
C LEU A 178 7.97 -9.57 6.42
N SER A 179 6.91 -9.00 5.85
CA SER A 179 5.91 -9.75 5.09
C SER A 179 6.46 -10.32 3.78
N LEU A 180 7.20 -9.52 3.01
CA LEU A 180 7.80 -9.95 1.74
C LEU A 180 8.94 -10.93 1.97
N GLY A 181 9.75 -10.74 3.01
CA GLY A 181 10.79 -11.70 3.40
C GLY A 181 10.19 -13.06 3.75
N ALA A 182 9.12 -13.09 4.55
CA ALA A 182 8.41 -14.33 4.88
C ALA A 182 7.78 -14.98 3.64
N ALA A 183 7.20 -14.19 2.72
CA ALA A 183 6.65 -14.72 1.47
C ALA A 183 7.72 -15.30 0.55
N ALA A 184 8.86 -14.62 0.41
CA ALA A 184 9.98 -15.10 -0.39
C ALA A 184 10.55 -16.41 0.16
N LEU A 185 10.76 -16.51 1.48
CA LEU A 185 11.20 -17.74 2.13
C LEU A 185 10.19 -18.89 1.95
N ALA A 186 8.88 -18.61 2.06
CA ALA A 186 7.84 -19.61 1.83
C ALA A 186 7.86 -20.14 0.39
N ALA A 187 7.97 -19.25 -0.59
CA ALA A 187 8.05 -19.61 -2.01
C ALA A 187 9.30 -20.42 -2.34
N GLU A 188 10.45 -20.01 -1.81
CA GLU A 188 11.72 -20.72 -2.01
C GLU A 188 11.74 -22.07 -1.31
N ALA A 189 11.21 -22.18 -0.09
CA ALA A 189 11.09 -23.47 0.63
C ALA A 189 10.18 -24.45 -0.12
N ALA A 190 9.07 -23.96 -0.70
CA ALA A 190 8.23 -24.79 -1.55
C ALA A 190 8.98 -25.26 -2.82
N ALA A 191 9.77 -24.39 -3.45
CA ALA A 191 10.60 -24.77 -4.60
C ALA A 191 11.70 -25.77 -4.21
N MET A 192 12.32 -25.63 -3.03
CA MET A 192 13.26 -26.62 -2.49
C MET A 192 12.58 -27.98 -2.28
N ALA A 193 11.39 -28.01 -1.67
CA ALA A 193 10.62 -29.23 -1.46
C ALA A 193 10.31 -29.95 -2.79
N ALA A 194 9.87 -29.21 -3.79
CA ALA A 194 9.64 -29.76 -5.13
C ALA A 194 10.91 -30.37 -5.76
N ASN A 195 12.07 -29.70 -5.56
CA ASN A 195 13.35 -30.19 -6.06
C ASN A 195 13.87 -31.45 -5.32
N MET A 196 13.50 -31.58 -4.05
CA MET A 196 13.87 -32.70 -3.19
C MET A 196 12.81 -33.80 -3.21
N GLU A 197 11.84 -33.75 -4.13
CA GLU A 197 10.74 -34.73 -4.28
C GLU A 197 9.89 -34.85 -2.99
N VAL A 198 9.83 -33.81 -2.17
CA VAL A 198 8.94 -33.73 -1.00
C VAL A 198 7.56 -33.25 -1.44
N ASP A 199 6.52 -33.97 -1.02
CA ASP A 199 5.14 -33.61 -1.30
C ASP A 199 4.81 -32.22 -0.71
N GLN A 200 4.38 -31.30 -1.57
CA GLN A 200 4.05 -29.92 -1.21
C GLN A 200 2.87 -29.82 -0.23
N ARG A 201 1.91 -30.73 -0.31
CA ARG A 201 0.79 -30.79 0.65
C ARG A 201 1.30 -31.20 2.02
N LYS A 202 2.26 -32.15 2.09
CA LYS A 202 2.90 -32.54 3.35
C LYS A 202 3.75 -31.41 3.93
N LEU A 203 4.47 -30.67 3.08
CA LEU A 203 5.17 -29.45 3.53
C LEU A 203 4.17 -28.48 4.19
N TYR A 204 3.03 -28.23 3.53
CA TYR A 204 2.03 -27.33 4.06
C TYR A 204 1.42 -27.86 5.38
N GLU A 205 1.01 -29.12 5.43
CA GLU A 205 0.46 -29.75 6.64
C GLU A 205 1.40 -29.63 7.85
N VAL A 206 2.68 -29.93 7.67
CA VAL A 206 3.67 -29.88 8.76
C VAL A 206 3.97 -28.45 9.17
N CYS A 207 4.31 -27.58 8.21
CA CYS A 207 4.75 -26.21 8.52
C CYS A 207 3.62 -25.35 9.11
N SER A 208 2.37 -25.57 8.68
CA SER A 208 1.22 -24.82 9.22
C SER A 208 0.90 -25.12 10.69
N GLN A 209 1.42 -26.22 11.25
CA GLN A 209 1.22 -26.61 12.65
C GLN A 209 2.38 -26.24 13.58
N GLY A 210 3.46 -25.69 13.03
CA GLY A 210 4.68 -25.44 13.77
C GLY A 210 5.17 -23.99 13.72
N GLY A 211 6.39 -23.77 14.19
CA GLY A 211 7.05 -22.46 14.25
C GLY A 211 7.33 -21.83 12.87
N ALA A 212 7.25 -22.60 11.80
CA ALA A 212 7.37 -22.09 10.42
C ALA A 212 6.06 -21.46 9.91
N ASN A 213 4.95 -21.61 10.64
CA ASN A 213 3.68 -21.02 10.26
C ASN A 213 3.73 -19.48 10.30
N SER A 214 3.19 -18.87 9.27
CA SER A 214 2.99 -17.41 9.22
C SER A 214 1.82 -17.05 8.30
N ALA A 215 1.28 -15.85 8.45
CA ALA A 215 0.26 -15.33 7.55
C ALA A 215 0.71 -15.36 6.08
N MET A 216 1.99 -15.06 5.83
CA MET A 216 2.56 -15.05 4.48
C MET A 216 2.78 -16.46 3.93
N PHE A 217 3.19 -17.42 4.75
CA PHE A 217 3.24 -18.83 4.37
C PHE A 217 1.86 -19.32 3.91
N ASN A 218 0.82 -19.05 4.71
CA ASN A 218 -0.57 -19.40 4.38
C ASN A 218 -1.14 -18.62 3.18
N ALA A 219 -0.56 -17.49 2.81
CA ALA A 219 -0.97 -16.70 1.64
C ALA A 219 -0.25 -17.15 0.34
N VAL A 220 0.96 -17.70 0.45
CA VAL A 220 1.76 -18.19 -0.69
C VAL A 220 1.38 -19.62 -1.08
N MET A 221 1.21 -20.52 -0.10
CA MET A 221 0.99 -21.93 -0.36
C MET A 221 -0.26 -22.26 -1.20
N PRO A 222 -1.40 -21.53 -1.13
CA PRO A 222 -2.51 -21.76 -2.05
C PRO A 222 -2.16 -21.59 -3.53
N TRP A 223 -1.24 -20.67 -3.88
CA TRP A 223 -0.71 -20.60 -5.24
C TRP A 223 0.06 -21.87 -5.61
N VAL A 224 0.93 -22.33 -4.75
CA VAL A 224 1.77 -23.53 -4.98
C VAL A 224 0.93 -24.77 -5.15
N LEU A 225 -0.15 -24.92 -4.37
CA LEU A 225 -0.97 -26.14 -4.34
C LEU A 225 -2.09 -26.16 -5.36
N GLU A 226 -2.69 -25.00 -5.67
CA GLU A 226 -3.97 -24.90 -6.38
C GLU A 226 -4.01 -23.76 -7.41
N ALA A 227 -2.89 -23.07 -7.63
CA ALA A 227 -2.79 -21.87 -8.48
C ALA A 227 -3.80 -20.77 -8.07
N ASP A 228 -4.13 -20.68 -6.76
CA ASP A 228 -5.00 -19.63 -6.21
C ASP A 228 -4.20 -18.35 -5.96
N GLU A 229 -4.36 -17.35 -6.84
CA GLU A 229 -3.73 -16.03 -6.73
C GLU A 229 -4.54 -15.03 -5.90
N THR A 230 -5.69 -15.43 -5.37
CA THR A 230 -6.61 -14.49 -4.70
C THR A 230 -6.16 -14.10 -3.31
N ARG A 231 -5.27 -14.89 -2.67
CA ARG A 231 -4.87 -14.74 -1.27
C ARG A 231 -3.90 -13.60 -1.01
N LEU A 232 -3.05 -13.28 -1.98
CA LEU A 232 -2.06 -12.21 -1.85
C LEU A 232 -1.90 -11.47 -3.20
N ARG A 233 -2.77 -10.50 -3.43
CA ARG A 233 -2.75 -9.66 -4.64
C ARG A 233 -1.82 -8.44 -4.44
N PHE A 234 -0.56 -8.71 -4.22
CA PHE A 234 0.48 -7.69 -4.14
C PHE A 234 1.46 -7.91 -5.28
N SER A 235 1.56 -6.94 -6.20
CA SER A 235 2.37 -7.11 -7.41
C SER A 235 3.87 -7.10 -7.11
N LEU A 236 4.65 -7.82 -7.92
CA LEU A 236 6.10 -7.85 -7.84
C LEU A 236 6.70 -6.44 -7.98
N GLY A 237 6.21 -5.63 -8.93
CA GLY A 237 6.68 -4.26 -9.10
C GLY A 237 6.44 -3.39 -7.87
N ASN A 238 5.30 -3.50 -7.19
CA ASN A 238 5.09 -2.80 -5.92
C ASN A 238 6.00 -3.34 -4.80
N ALA A 239 6.24 -4.65 -4.76
CA ALA A 239 7.14 -5.25 -3.79
C ALA A 239 8.59 -4.77 -3.98
N GLY A 240 9.08 -4.77 -5.23
CA GLY A 240 10.40 -4.25 -5.58
C GLY A 240 10.56 -2.77 -5.25
N LYS A 241 9.55 -1.95 -5.60
CA LYS A 241 9.50 -0.52 -5.25
C LYS A 241 9.60 -0.31 -3.74
N ASP A 242 8.78 -1.01 -2.95
CA ASP A 242 8.75 -0.83 -1.49
C ASP A 242 10.09 -1.22 -0.85
N MET A 243 10.73 -2.28 -1.33
CA MET A 243 12.07 -2.66 -0.87
C MET A 243 13.15 -1.68 -1.35
N GLY A 244 12.96 -1.02 -2.49
CA GLY A 244 13.77 0.11 -2.94
C GLY A 244 13.67 1.29 -1.97
N TYR A 245 12.46 1.71 -1.64
CA TYR A 245 12.22 2.79 -0.67
C TYR A 245 12.79 2.47 0.72
N LEU A 246 12.65 1.22 1.19
CA LEU A 246 13.28 0.81 2.42
C LEU A 246 14.80 0.94 2.36
N SER A 247 15.41 0.48 1.26
CA SER A 247 16.87 0.58 1.07
C SER A 247 17.38 2.02 1.16
N GLU A 248 16.69 2.96 0.51
CA GLU A 248 17.03 4.39 0.58
C GLU A 248 16.84 4.94 1.99
N THR A 249 15.76 4.52 2.67
CA THR A 249 15.41 5.00 4.02
C THR A 249 16.45 4.54 5.05
N ILE A 250 16.87 3.26 5.03
CA ILE A 250 17.87 2.74 5.97
C ILE A 250 19.27 3.26 5.69
N ALA A 251 19.63 3.47 4.42
CA ALA A 251 20.92 4.08 4.07
C ALA A 251 21.07 5.47 4.69
N ALA A 252 19.99 6.27 4.71
CA ALA A 252 19.98 7.58 5.36
C ALA A 252 20.10 7.50 6.91
N SER A 253 19.79 6.34 7.52
CA SER A 253 19.94 6.12 8.96
C SER A 253 21.31 5.57 9.36
N GLY A 254 22.15 5.20 8.39
CA GLY A 254 23.46 4.57 8.62
C GLY A 254 23.38 3.07 9.02
N PHE A 255 22.18 2.45 8.89
CA PHE A 255 22.03 1.01 9.14
C PHE A 255 22.33 0.19 7.88
N GLU A 256 23.13 -0.87 8.02
CA GLU A 256 23.41 -1.83 6.96
C GLU A 256 22.62 -3.12 7.19
N SER A 257 21.75 -3.46 6.22
CA SER A 257 20.97 -4.69 6.26
C SER A 257 21.67 -5.79 5.47
N MET A 258 21.86 -6.96 6.07
CA MET A 258 22.39 -8.14 5.38
C MET A 258 21.35 -8.87 4.54
N MET A 259 20.07 -8.85 4.93
CA MET A 259 19.00 -9.61 4.27
C MET A 259 18.27 -8.83 3.16
N LEU A 260 18.19 -7.50 3.29
CA LEU A 260 17.45 -6.69 2.32
C LEU A 260 18.04 -6.75 0.90
N PRO A 261 19.37 -6.74 0.68
CA PRO A 261 19.93 -6.90 -0.67
C PRO A 261 19.54 -8.23 -1.32
N ALA A 262 19.55 -9.33 -0.57
CA ALA A 262 19.15 -10.64 -1.08
C ALA A 262 17.65 -10.67 -1.45
N LEU A 263 16.77 -10.13 -0.60
CA LEU A 263 15.34 -10.03 -0.90
C LEU A 263 15.08 -9.16 -2.14
N ARG A 264 15.76 -8.03 -2.30
CA ARG A 264 15.65 -7.18 -3.48
C ARG A 264 16.08 -7.89 -4.75
N GLU A 265 17.15 -8.67 -4.69
CA GLU A 265 17.62 -9.45 -5.84
C GLU A 265 16.61 -10.53 -6.26
N VAL A 266 16.03 -11.25 -5.28
CA VAL A 266 14.96 -12.24 -5.53
C VAL A 266 13.76 -11.59 -6.22
N LEU A 267 13.29 -10.46 -5.73
CA LEU A 267 12.17 -9.72 -6.34
C LEU A 267 12.50 -9.25 -7.75
N LYS A 268 13.68 -8.64 -7.96
CA LYS A 268 14.14 -8.16 -9.26
C LYS A 268 14.23 -9.29 -10.30
N GLN A 269 14.76 -10.45 -9.90
CA GLN A 269 14.82 -11.62 -10.79
C GLN A 269 13.42 -12.11 -11.17
N ALA A 270 12.48 -12.13 -10.21
CA ALA A 270 11.11 -12.50 -10.48
C ALA A 270 10.40 -11.48 -11.40
N GLU A 271 10.58 -10.19 -11.19
CA GLU A 271 10.08 -9.14 -12.09
C GLU A 271 10.59 -9.30 -13.52
N ASN A 272 11.89 -9.55 -13.69
CA ASN A 272 12.51 -9.76 -15.00
C ASN A 272 11.99 -11.02 -15.72
N THR A 273 11.67 -12.06 -14.95
CA THR A 273 11.26 -13.37 -15.49
C THR A 273 9.75 -13.43 -15.77
N LEU A 274 8.93 -12.84 -14.89
CA LEU A 274 7.48 -13.00 -14.90
C LEU A 274 6.74 -11.72 -15.28
N GLY A 275 7.35 -10.54 -15.06
CA GLY A 275 6.75 -9.22 -15.26
C GLY A 275 6.26 -8.59 -13.96
N ASN A 276 6.22 -7.24 -13.96
CA ASN A 276 5.92 -6.41 -12.77
C ASN A 276 4.48 -6.57 -12.26
N ASP A 277 3.54 -6.92 -13.13
CA ASP A 277 2.12 -7.04 -12.80
C ASP A 277 1.76 -8.39 -12.14
N GLN A 278 2.70 -9.34 -12.12
CA GLN A 278 2.51 -10.62 -11.46
C GLN A 278 2.53 -10.48 -9.93
N TYR A 279 1.86 -11.38 -9.23
CA TYR A 279 1.74 -11.30 -7.77
C TYR A 279 2.85 -12.06 -7.04
N VAL A 280 3.16 -11.61 -5.82
CA VAL A 280 4.24 -12.14 -4.96
C VAL A 280 4.21 -13.67 -4.77
N PRO A 281 3.06 -14.38 -4.66
CA PRO A 281 3.08 -15.84 -4.57
C PRO A 281 3.80 -16.53 -5.73
N ARG A 282 3.88 -15.89 -6.91
CA ARG A 282 4.59 -16.41 -8.09
C ARG A 282 6.11 -16.35 -7.97
N LEU A 283 6.67 -15.89 -6.87
CA LEU A 283 8.08 -16.11 -6.53
C LEU A 283 8.45 -17.60 -6.55
N TYR A 284 7.49 -18.49 -6.27
CA TYR A 284 7.64 -19.93 -6.45
C TYR A 284 7.98 -20.27 -7.91
N ASP A 285 7.20 -19.75 -8.87
CA ASP A 285 7.41 -20.01 -10.30
C ASP A 285 8.78 -19.51 -10.77
N ALA A 286 9.17 -18.29 -10.34
CA ALA A 286 10.47 -17.72 -10.65
C ALA A 286 11.63 -18.60 -10.09
N SER A 287 11.46 -19.16 -8.90
CA SER A 287 12.43 -20.06 -8.27
C SER A 287 12.54 -21.40 -9.01
N MET A 288 11.42 -21.93 -9.53
CA MET A 288 11.41 -23.16 -10.33
C MET A 288 12.02 -22.97 -11.72
N LEU A 289 11.87 -21.78 -12.31
CA LEU A 289 12.45 -21.47 -13.64
C LEU A 289 13.96 -21.30 -13.60
N ARG A 290 14.53 -20.77 -12.51
CA ARG A 290 16.00 -20.66 -12.34
C ARG A 290 16.72 -21.99 -12.52
N LYS A 291 16.15 -23.08 -12.03
CA LYS A 291 16.76 -24.43 -12.16
C LYS A 291 16.90 -24.92 -13.61
N LYS A 292 16.05 -24.46 -14.54
CA LYS A 292 16.05 -24.91 -15.93
C LYS A 292 17.13 -24.24 -16.79
N GLN A 293 17.70 -23.12 -16.32
CA GLN A 293 18.72 -22.37 -17.07
C GLN A 293 20.15 -22.85 -16.77
N ASP A 294 20.35 -23.55 -15.64
CA ASP A 294 21.66 -24.05 -15.19
C ASP A 294 21.89 -25.56 -15.56
N GLN A 295 20.97 -26.17 -16.34
CA GLN A 295 21.08 -27.52 -16.92
C GLN A 295 21.18 -27.49 -18.46
#